data_79e6e5c11b05b3a39c4b0abc8513b4f4
#
_entry.id   79e6e5c11b05b3a39c4b0abc8513b4f4
#
_cell.length_a   1.000
_cell.length_b   1.000
_cell.length_c   1.000
_cell.angle_alpha   90.00
_cell.angle_beta   90.00
_cell.angle_gamma   90.00
#
_symmetry.space_group_name_H-M   'P 1'
#
loop_
_entity.id
_entity.type
_entity.pdbx_description
1 polymer ?
#
loop_
_entity_poly.entity_id
_entity_poly.type
_entity_poly.pdbx_seq_one_letter_code
_entity_poly.pdbx_strand_id
1 'polypeptide(L)'
;ELLDNLEARFGTSDTGITPVVREYDLLVAGGGPAGASAAIYAARKGLRVAVVAEKVGGQVNETVGIENLISVPRTTGAELAGDLRRHMEAYGIDICDNRRIERFDMDGGIRELHAKGGEVFRAPALVVATGASWRRLGVPGEAEYIGRGVAFCPHCDGPFYAGKHIAVIGGGNSGVEAAIDLAGTCASVTVLEFMETLKADQVLQEKLRTLPNVEVHTNVQTLEVEGDGSRMTALRTKDRPTGAEKRLPLDGVFVQIGLSANSKLFAGILDTNRAGEILTDKECRTSVPGVYAAGDVTDIRYKQIVIAMGEGAKAALSASEDRIKGII
;
A
#
# COMPACT_ATOMS: atom_id res chain seq x y z
N GLU A 1 10.13 -0.79 17.03
CA GLU A 1 10.23 0.07 18.26
C GLU A 1 10.81 -0.70 19.46
N LEU A 2 10.25 -1.86 19.87
CA LEU A 2 10.79 -2.63 21.02
C LEU A 2 12.15 -3.24 20.68
N LEU A 3 12.31 -3.83 19.49
CA LEU A 3 13.57 -4.35 18.97
C LEU A 3 14.60 -3.24 18.74
N ASP A 4 14.21 -2.11 18.16
CA ASP A 4 15.09 -0.96 17.93
C ASP A 4 15.60 -0.38 19.26
N ASN A 5 14.75 -0.37 20.30
CA ASN A 5 15.16 0.04 21.66
C ASN A 5 16.08 -0.97 22.34
N LEU A 6 15.90 -2.26 22.10
CA LEU A 6 16.79 -3.30 22.62
C LEU A 6 18.17 -3.26 21.92
N GLU A 7 18.19 -3.11 20.61
CA GLU A 7 19.45 -2.95 19.85
C GLU A 7 20.23 -1.68 20.24
N ALA A 8 19.54 -0.56 20.50
CA ALA A 8 20.17 0.67 21.00
C ALA A 8 20.75 0.53 22.42
N ARG A 9 20.19 -0.37 23.25
CA ARG A 9 20.66 -0.60 24.62
C ARG A 9 21.76 -1.66 24.75
N PHE A 10 21.75 -2.67 23.89
CA PHE A 10 22.63 -3.84 24.02
C PHE A 10 23.71 -3.93 22.92
N GLY A 11 23.70 -3.00 21.97
CA GLY A 11 24.61 -2.98 20.81
C GLY A 11 24.40 -4.18 19.88
N THR A 12 24.52 -3.98 18.58
CA THR A 12 24.72 -5.08 17.64
C THR A 12 26.12 -5.63 17.87
N SER A 13 26.26 -6.65 18.71
CA SER A 13 27.47 -7.46 18.68
C SER A 13 27.48 -8.14 17.31
N ASP A 14 28.51 -7.90 16.54
CA ASP A 14 28.87 -8.67 15.35
C ASP A 14 29.20 -10.10 15.82
N THR A 15 28.17 -10.83 16.21
CA THR A 15 28.29 -12.24 16.51
C THR A 15 28.42 -12.90 15.16
N GLY A 16 29.55 -13.55 14.90
CA GLY A 16 29.81 -14.35 13.70
C GLY A 16 28.82 -15.52 13.54
N ILE A 17 27.54 -15.19 13.50
CA ILE A 17 26.44 -16.13 13.24
C ILE A 17 26.46 -16.39 11.74
N THR A 18 26.77 -17.62 11.36
CA THR A 18 26.60 -18.06 9.96
C THR A 18 25.14 -17.79 9.56
N PRO A 19 24.88 -17.06 8.45
CA PRO A 19 23.54 -16.79 8.01
C PRO A 19 22.74 -18.06 7.82
N VAL A 20 21.52 -18.11 8.34
CA VAL A 20 20.60 -19.21 8.06
C VAL A 20 20.09 -19.04 6.62
N VAL A 21 20.58 -19.87 5.71
CA VAL A 21 20.19 -19.88 4.31
C VAL A 21 19.04 -20.86 4.10
N ARG A 22 17.97 -20.41 3.48
CA ARG A 22 16.80 -21.22 3.12
C ARG A 22 16.55 -21.14 1.62
N GLU A 23 16.36 -22.29 0.97
CA GLU A 23 16.19 -22.39 -0.47
C GLU A 23 14.76 -22.76 -0.85
N TYR A 24 14.25 -22.15 -1.92
CA TYR A 24 12.90 -22.31 -2.43
C TYR A 24 12.91 -22.33 -3.97
N ASP A 25 11.77 -22.67 -4.58
CA ASP A 25 11.57 -22.54 -6.02
C ASP A 25 11.12 -21.12 -6.41
N LEU A 26 10.40 -20.45 -5.49
CA LEU A 26 9.92 -19.09 -5.67
C LEU A 26 9.85 -18.37 -4.32
N LEU A 27 10.36 -17.14 -4.31
CA LEU A 27 10.18 -16.21 -3.19
C LEU A 27 9.08 -15.21 -3.50
N VAL A 28 8.35 -14.81 -2.46
CA VAL A 28 7.40 -13.71 -2.52
C VAL A 28 7.78 -12.67 -1.47
N ALA A 29 8.14 -11.48 -1.89
CA ALA A 29 8.44 -10.36 -1.01
C ALA A 29 7.18 -9.56 -0.73
N GLY A 30 6.59 -9.76 0.45
CA GLY A 30 5.35 -9.11 0.87
C GLY A 30 4.16 -10.06 1.05
N GLY A 31 3.44 -9.89 2.17
CA GLY A 31 2.36 -10.78 2.61
C GLY A 31 0.95 -10.21 2.39
N GLY A 32 0.79 -9.18 1.55
CA GLY A 32 -0.49 -8.60 1.18
C GLY A 32 -1.30 -9.47 0.20
N PRO A 33 -2.46 -8.98 -0.29
CA PRO A 33 -3.32 -9.73 -1.22
C PRO A 33 -2.61 -10.23 -2.48
N ALA A 34 -1.73 -9.41 -3.07
CA ALA A 34 -0.93 -9.81 -4.23
C ALA A 34 0.03 -10.94 -3.89
N GLY A 35 0.76 -10.81 -2.78
CA GLY A 35 1.72 -11.82 -2.35
C GLY A 35 1.07 -13.14 -1.96
N ALA A 36 -0.03 -13.10 -1.21
CA ALA A 36 -0.80 -14.29 -0.86
C ALA A 36 -1.31 -15.02 -2.10
N SER A 37 -1.88 -14.27 -3.06
CA SER A 37 -2.35 -14.84 -4.32
C SER A 37 -1.20 -15.46 -5.12
N ALA A 38 -0.07 -14.77 -5.26
CA ALA A 38 1.12 -15.30 -5.94
C ALA A 38 1.61 -16.60 -5.31
N ALA A 39 1.73 -16.61 -3.98
CA ALA A 39 2.19 -17.78 -3.24
C ALA A 39 1.27 -19.00 -3.42
N ILE A 40 -0.05 -18.80 -3.30
CA ILE A 40 -1.06 -19.85 -3.47
C ILE A 40 -1.01 -20.42 -4.91
N TYR A 41 -0.98 -19.57 -5.94
CA TYR A 41 -0.93 -20.02 -7.32
C TYR A 41 0.36 -20.78 -7.63
N ALA A 42 1.50 -20.33 -7.10
CA ALA A 42 2.77 -21.02 -7.26
C ALA A 42 2.79 -22.38 -6.54
N ALA A 43 2.32 -22.44 -5.29
CA ALA A 43 2.22 -23.69 -4.52
C ALA A 43 1.30 -24.72 -5.21
N ARG A 44 0.19 -24.26 -5.82
CA ARG A 44 -0.70 -25.11 -6.63
C ARG A 44 -0.05 -25.66 -7.91
N LYS A 45 1.06 -25.08 -8.35
CA LYS A 45 1.92 -25.61 -9.44
C LYS A 45 3.02 -26.54 -8.91
N GLY A 46 3.03 -26.87 -7.62
CA GLY A 46 4.00 -27.77 -7.00
C GLY A 46 5.32 -27.10 -6.63
N LEU A 47 5.40 -25.75 -6.64
CA LEU A 47 6.60 -25.04 -6.25
C LEU A 47 6.71 -24.94 -4.74
N ARG A 48 7.92 -25.04 -4.20
CA ARG A 48 8.23 -24.69 -2.82
C ARG A 48 8.32 -23.16 -2.72
N VAL A 49 7.44 -22.57 -1.92
CA VAL A 49 7.27 -21.11 -1.85
C VAL A 49 7.51 -20.63 -0.42
N ALA A 50 8.27 -19.52 -0.31
CA ALA A 50 8.29 -18.71 0.90
C ALA A 50 7.68 -17.34 0.65
N VAL A 51 6.86 -16.89 1.60
CA VAL A 51 6.41 -15.50 1.70
C VAL A 51 7.20 -14.83 2.80
N VAL A 52 8.02 -13.82 2.44
CA VAL A 52 8.83 -13.05 3.39
C VAL A 52 8.19 -11.68 3.57
N ALA A 53 7.72 -11.37 4.78
CA ALA A 53 6.97 -10.16 5.05
C ALA A 53 7.12 -9.67 6.49
N GLU A 54 6.95 -8.36 6.71
CA GLU A 54 6.83 -7.82 8.06
C GLU A 54 5.49 -8.22 8.70
N LYS A 55 4.41 -8.26 7.89
CA LYS A 55 3.07 -8.60 8.35
C LYS A 55 2.23 -9.21 7.23
N VAL A 56 1.56 -10.31 7.52
CA VAL A 56 0.55 -10.89 6.62
C VAL A 56 -0.67 -9.97 6.54
N GLY A 57 -1.26 -9.84 5.35
CA GLY A 57 -2.34 -8.91 5.05
C GLY A 57 -1.84 -7.57 4.52
N GLY A 58 -0.61 -7.15 4.87
CA GLY A 58 -0.08 -5.86 4.43
C GLY A 58 -0.99 -4.70 4.81
N GLN A 59 -1.25 -3.80 3.86
CA GLN A 59 -2.03 -2.57 4.07
C GLN A 59 -3.51 -2.83 4.42
N VAL A 60 -4.11 -3.98 4.05
CA VAL A 60 -5.52 -4.26 4.39
C VAL A 60 -5.76 -4.32 5.90
N ASN A 61 -4.73 -4.59 6.71
CA ASN A 61 -4.84 -4.56 8.17
C ASN A 61 -5.26 -3.17 8.73
N GLU A 62 -5.07 -2.10 7.96
CA GLU A 62 -5.44 -0.74 8.34
C GLU A 62 -6.89 -0.40 7.94
N THR A 63 -7.58 -1.29 7.21
CA THR A 63 -8.94 -1.07 6.72
C THR A 63 -9.95 -1.65 7.69
N VAL A 64 -10.87 -0.81 8.17
CA VAL A 64 -11.91 -1.21 9.14
C VAL A 64 -12.99 -2.07 8.49
N GLY A 65 -13.47 -1.69 7.31
CA GLY A 65 -14.52 -2.40 6.58
C GLY A 65 -14.16 -2.56 5.11
N ILE A 66 -14.40 -3.74 4.55
CA ILE A 66 -14.16 -4.08 3.14
C ILE A 66 -15.46 -4.63 2.58
N GLU A 67 -16.06 -3.92 1.63
CA GLU A 67 -17.33 -4.28 0.98
C GLU A 67 -17.21 -4.37 -0.56
N ASN A 68 -16.01 -4.11 -1.09
CA ASN A 68 -15.72 -4.11 -2.53
C ASN A 68 -14.87 -5.31 -2.99
N LEU A 69 -14.72 -6.33 -2.16
CA LEU A 69 -14.09 -7.59 -2.54
C LEU A 69 -15.15 -8.54 -3.11
N ILE A 70 -15.04 -8.87 -4.39
CA ILE A 70 -16.01 -9.70 -5.12
C ILE A 70 -16.18 -11.05 -4.41
N SER A 71 -17.41 -11.51 -4.24
CA SER A 71 -17.88 -12.69 -3.50
C SER A 71 -17.80 -12.60 -1.97
N VAL A 72 -17.29 -11.51 -1.41
CA VAL A 72 -17.26 -11.24 0.02
C VAL A 72 -18.08 -9.97 0.29
N PRO A 73 -19.39 -10.07 0.63
CA PRO A 73 -20.26 -8.90 0.77
C PRO A 73 -19.77 -7.91 1.82
N ARG A 74 -19.15 -8.42 2.91
CA ARG A 74 -18.56 -7.61 3.96
C ARG A 74 -17.52 -8.43 4.74
N THR A 75 -16.40 -7.80 5.03
CA THR A 75 -15.36 -8.32 5.94
C THR A 75 -14.60 -7.14 6.57
N THR A 76 -13.69 -7.44 7.46
CA THR A 76 -12.73 -6.46 7.99
C THR A 76 -11.32 -6.75 7.47
N GLY A 77 -10.44 -5.77 7.55
CA GLY A 77 -9.05 -5.99 7.13
C GLY A 77 -8.36 -7.08 7.94
N ALA A 78 -8.63 -7.14 9.24
CA ALA A 78 -8.08 -8.17 10.13
C ALA A 78 -8.58 -9.58 9.79
N GLU A 79 -9.89 -9.72 9.49
CA GLU A 79 -10.48 -10.99 9.05
C GLU A 79 -9.90 -11.43 7.72
N LEU A 80 -9.83 -10.54 6.73
CA LEU A 80 -9.22 -10.85 5.43
C LEU A 80 -7.75 -11.26 5.56
N ALA A 81 -6.97 -10.56 6.39
CA ALA A 81 -5.58 -10.94 6.65
C ALA A 81 -5.46 -12.35 7.27
N GLY A 82 -6.37 -12.69 8.20
CA GLY A 82 -6.47 -14.02 8.77
C GLY A 82 -6.86 -15.09 7.74
N ASP A 83 -7.80 -14.77 6.84
CA ASP A 83 -8.22 -15.68 5.77
C ASP A 83 -7.09 -15.92 4.75
N LEU A 84 -6.37 -14.88 4.36
CA LEU A 84 -5.19 -15.01 3.50
C LEU A 84 -4.13 -15.93 4.13
N ARG A 85 -3.84 -15.75 5.43
CA ARG A 85 -2.91 -16.60 6.17
C ARG A 85 -3.37 -18.06 6.15
N ARG A 86 -4.61 -18.34 6.57
CA ARG A 86 -5.17 -19.70 6.58
C ARG A 86 -5.14 -20.37 5.22
N HIS A 87 -5.41 -19.59 4.16
CA HIS A 87 -5.38 -20.12 2.79
C HIS A 87 -3.95 -20.47 2.36
N MET A 88 -2.95 -19.65 2.68
CA MET A 88 -1.55 -19.97 2.42
C MET A 88 -1.07 -21.21 3.21
N GLU A 89 -1.42 -21.29 4.49
CA GLU A 89 -1.12 -22.44 5.37
C GLU A 89 -1.70 -23.76 4.82
N ALA A 90 -2.91 -23.72 4.25
CA ALA A 90 -3.56 -24.89 3.66
C ALA A 90 -2.78 -25.47 2.45
N TYR A 91 -1.91 -24.71 1.83
CA TYR A 91 -1.02 -25.16 0.75
C TYR A 91 0.42 -25.41 1.23
N GLY A 92 0.69 -25.38 2.52
CA GLY A 92 2.02 -25.65 3.09
C GLY A 92 3.07 -24.59 2.69
N ILE A 93 2.64 -23.36 2.41
CA ILE A 93 3.53 -22.24 2.08
C ILE A 93 4.27 -21.83 3.35
N ASP A 94 5.59 -21.64 3.24
CA ASP A 94 6.42 -21.17 4.36
C ASP A 94 6.20 -19.65 4.55
N ILE A 95 5.46 -19.28 5.58
CA ILE A 95 5.12 -17.90 5.91
C ILE A 95 6.15 -17.36 6.90
N CYS A 96 7.13 -16.62 6.39
CA CYS A 96 8.17 -15.95 7.16
C CYS A 96 7.72 -14.53 7.51
N ASP A 97 6.80 -14.38 8.45
CA ASP A 97 6.34 -13.09 8.96
C ASP A 97 7.29 -12.51 10.03
N ASN A 98 7.06 -11.23 10.39
CA ASN A 98 7.98 -10.46 11.23
C ASN A 98 9.41 -10.42 10.64
N ARG A 99 9.53 -10.49 9.34
CA ARG A 99 10.80 -10.42 8.61
C ARG A 99 10.83 -9.17 7.73
N ARG A 100 11.65 -8.19 8.16
CA ARG A 100 11.96 -7.02 7.35
C ARG A 100 13.09 -7.35 6.40
N ILE A 101 12.83 -7.24 5.10
CA ILE A 101 13.84 -7.40 4.07
C ILE A 101 14.66 -6.12 4.02
N GLU A 102 15.99 -6.24 4.18
CA GLU A 102 16.91 -5.09 4.18
C GLU A 102 17.74 -5.00 2.91
N ARG A 103 17.94 -6.13 2.22
CA ARG A 103 18.75 -6.17 1.00
C ARG A 103 18.21 -7.22 0.03
N PHE A 104 18.30 -6.90 -1.24
CA PHE A 104 18.05 -7.80 -2.37
C PHE A 104 19.31 -7.93 -3.19
N ASP A 105 19.75 -9.16 -3.46
CA ASP A 105 20.90 -9.47 -4.30
C ASP A 105 20.52 -10.49 -5.37
N MET A 106 21.35 -10.57 -6.40
CA MET A 106 21.27 -11.57 -7.46
C MET A 106 22.66 -12.17 -7.68
N ASP A 107 22.74 -13.50 -7.65
CA ASP A 107 23.97 -14.25 -7.91
C ASP A 107 23.67 -15.46 -8.80
N GLY A 108 24.32 -15.54 -9.95
CA GLY A 108 24.26 -16.71 -10.84
C GLY A 108 22.85 -17.16 -11.23
N GLY A 109 21.89 -16.23 -11.35
CA GLY A 109 20.49 -16.56 -11.63
C GLY A 109 19.64 -16.85 -10.38
N ILE A 110 20.21 -16.80 -9.18
CA ILE A 110 19.52 -16.90 -7.89
C ILE A 110 19.20 -15.50 -7.37
N ARG A 111 18.01 -15.34 -6.80
CA ARG A 111 17.51 -14.13 -6.11
C ARG A 111 17.64 -14.37 -4.61
N GLU A 112 18.23 -13.42 -3.93
CA GLU A 112 18.47 -13.49 -2.49
C GLU A 112 17.77 -12.34 -1.78
N LEU A 113 16.92 -12.67 -0.80
CA LEU A 113 16.34 -11.71 0.13
C LEU A 113 17.03 -11.86 1.48
N HIS A 114 17.67 -10.80 1.92
CA HIS A 114 18.33 -10.73 3.23
C HIS A 114 17.39 -10.05 4.22
N ALA A 115 16.98 -10.79 5.23
CA ALA A 115 16.13 -10.27 6.29
C ALA A 115 16.95 -9.69 7.45
N LYS A 116 16.39 -8.69 8.12
CA LYS A 116 16.92 -8.20 9.40
C LYS A 116 17.03 -9.40 10.37
N GLY A 117 18.19 -9.59 10.96
CA GLY A 117 18.47 -10.75 11.82
C GLY A 117 19.28 -11.86 11.16
N GLY A 118 19.72 -11.68 9.89
CA GLY A 118 20.72 -12.51 9.23
C GLY A 118 20.17 -13.74 8.50
N GLU A 119 18.85 -13.91 8.38
CA GLU A 119 18.28 -14.95 7.52
C GLU A 119 18.40 -14.55 6.04
N VAL A 120 18.75 -15.51 5.18
CA VAL A 120 18.84 -15.34 3.74
C VAL A 120 17.92 -16.34 3.04
N PHE A 121 17.03 -15.84 2.21
CA PHE A 121 16.10 -16.62 1.42
C PHE A 121 16.54 -16.61 -0.04
N ARG A 122 16.62 -17.79 -0.67
CA ARG A 122 17.17 -17.97 -2.02
C ARG A 122 16.20 -18.70 -2.92
N ALA A 123 16.02 -18.22 -4.14
CA ALA A 123 15.26 -18.93 -5.18
C ALA A 123 15.65 -18.45 -6.60
N PRO A 124 15.40 -19.25 -7.64
CA PRO A 124 15.56 -18.82 -9.02
C PRO A 124 14.50 -17.79 -9.45
N ALA A 125 13.39 -17.65 -8.73
CA ALA A 125 12.32 -16.70 -9.04
C ALA A 125 11.90 -15.88 -7.83
N LEU A 126 11.54 -14.60 -8.07
CA LEU A 126 11.04 -13.67 -7.07
C LEU A 126 9.80 -12.94 -7.56
N VAL A 127 8.74 -12.90 -6.76
CA VAL A 127 7.61 -11.97 -6.94
C VAL A 127 7.71 -10.85 -5.92
N VAL A 128 7.89 -9.62 -6.39
CA VAL A 128 7.86 -8.41 -5.58
C VAL A 128 6.40 -7.98 -5.39
N ALA A 129 5.88 -8.13 -4.17
CA ALA A 129 4.51 -7.80 -3.78
C ALA A 129 4.50 -6.94 -2.51
N THR A 130 5.48 -6.05 -2.38
CA THR A 130 5.71 -5.19 -1.20
C THR A 130 4.67 -4.08 -1.04
N GLY A 131 3.80 -3.90 -2.03
CA GLY A 131 2.72 -2.95 -2.00
C GLY A 131 3.18 -1.48 -2.02
N ALA A 132 2.33 -0.62 -1.48
CA ALA A 132 2.60 0.81 -1.37
C ALA A 132 2.14 1.32 -0.01
N SER A 133 2.58 2.52 0.35
CA SER A 133 2.22 3.17 1.61
C SER A 133 1.64 4.55 1.34
N TRP A 134 0.51 4.86 1.96
CA TRP A 134 -0.06 6.20 1.92
C TRP A 134 0.88 7.20 2.61
N ARG A 135 1.07 8.33 1.97
CA ARG A 135 1.73 9.46 2.64
C ARG A 135 0.83 10.01 3.72
N ARG A 136 1.41 10.20 4.90
CA ARG A 136 0.73 10.74 6.08
C ARG A 136 0.93 12.26 6.14
N LEU A 137 -0.04 12.94 6.73
CA LEU A 137 0.09 14.36 7.07
C LEU A 137 1.15 14.57 8.17
N GLY A 138 1.26 13.60 9.08
CA GLY A 138 2.17 13.65 10.22
C GLY A 138 1.72 14.65 11.28
N VAL A 139 0.41 14.89 11.39
CA VAL A 139 -0.18 15.83 12.36
C VAL A 139 -0.80 15.09 13.54
N PRO A 140 -0.92 15.74 14.73
CA PRO A 140 -1.63 15.18 15.86
C PRO A 140 -3.04 14.71 15.49
N GLY A 141 -3.49 13.59 16.07
CA GLY A 141 -4.80 12.98 15.84
C GLY A 141 -4.92 12.17 14.54
N GLU A 142 -4.05 12.37 13.54
CA GLU A 142 -4.15 11.60 12.29
C GLU A 142 -4.14 10.09 12.55
N ALA A 143 -3.11 9.59 13.21
CA ALA A 143 -2.95 8.16 13.47
C ALA A 143 -4.06 7.60 14.38
N GLU A 144 -4.55 8.40 15.31
CA GLU A 144 -5.62 8.00 16.24
C GLU A 144 -6.94 7.75 15.53
N TYR A 145 -7.27 8.60 14.53
CA TYR A 145 -8.59 8.54 13.87
C TYR A 145 -8.58 7.84 12.51
N ILE A 146 -7.52 7.12 12.14
CA ILE A 146 -7.53 6.25 10.95
C ILE A 146 -8.62 5.20 11.08
N GLY A 147 -9.49 5.10 10.03
CA GLY A 147 -10.68 4.26 10.02
C GLY A 147 -11.82 4.75 10.92
N ARG A 148 -11.63 5.88 11.63
CA ARG A 148 -12.63 6.51 12.48
C ARG A 148 -12.83 7.99 12.12
N GLY A 149 -12.77 8.27 10.82
CA GLY A 149 -12.92 9.61 10.23
C GLY A 149 -11.74 10.03 9.34
N VAL A 150 -10.55 9.48 9.54
CA VAL A 150 -9.42 9.64 8.61
C VAL A 150 -9.38 8.45 7.66
N ALA A 151 -9.43 8.70 6.37
CA ALA A 151 -9.45 7.72 5.30
C ALA A 151 -8.41 8.05 4.21
N PHE A 152 -8.02 7.05 3.42
CA PHE A 152 -7.04 7.19 2.35
C PHE A 152 -7.55 6.68 1.00
N CYS A 153 -8.59 5.85 0.98
CA CYS A 153 -9.12 5.24 -0.24
C CYS A 153 -10.56 5.71 -0.51
N PRO A 154 -10.80 6.65 -1.45
CA PRO A 154 -12.15 7.11 -1.78
C PRO A 154 -13.07 5.99 -2.23
N HIS A 155 -12.57 5.08 -3.07
CA HIS A 155 -13.35 3.94 -3.57
C HIS A 155 -13.67 2.89 -2.50
N CYS A 156 -12.84 2.79 -1.43
CA CYS A 156 -13.05 1.83 -0.34
C CYS A 156 -14.00 2.42 0.71
N ASP A 157 -13.69 3.65 1.15
CA ASP A 157 -14.29 4.26 2.33
C ASP A 157 -15.42 5.26 1.98
N GLY A 158 -15.43 5.76 0.73
CA GLY A 158 -16.40 6.77 0.28
C GLY A 158 -17.87 6.44 0.62
N PRO A 159 -18.36 5.21 0.37
CA PRO A 159 -19.74 4.84 0.70
C PRO A 159 -20.13 5.05 2.17
N PHE A 160 -19.19 4.94 3.12
CA PHE A 160 -19.46 5.18 4.55
C PHE A 160 -19.68 6.65 4.90
N TYR A 161 -19.38 7.55 3.96
CA TYR A 161 -19.53 9.00 4.10
C TYR A 161 -20.70 9.56 3.28
N ALA A 162 -21.58 8.72 2.76
CA ALA A 162 -22.79 9.16 2.06
C ALA A 162 -23.61 10.12 2.92
N GLY A 163 -23.97 11.29 2.34
CA GLY A 163 -24.73 12.33 3.01
C GLY A 163 -23.99 13.11 4.12
N LYS A 164 -22.67 12.93 4.27
CA LYS A 164 -21.85 13.58 5.30
C LYS A 164 -21.05 14.76 4.72
N HIS A 165 -20.50 15.57 5.62
CA HIS A 165 -19.61 16.68 5.31
C HIS A 165 -18.15 16.23 5.46
N ILE A 166 -17.40 16.26 4.38
CA ILE A 166 -16.03 15.73 4.37
C ILE A 166 -15.02 16.75 3.82
N ALA A 167 -13.74 16.50 4.10
CA ALA A 167 -12.65 17.17 3.40
C ALA A 167 -11.81 16.17 2.58
N VAL A 168 -11.18 16.68 1.52
CA VAL A 168 -10.12 16.01 0.78
C VAL A 168 -8.86 16.87 0.89
N ILE A 169 -7.78 16.30 1.41
CA ILE A 169 -6.50 16.98 1.52
C ILE A 169 -5.60 16.56 0.36
N GLY A 170 -5.25 17.51 -0.49
CA GLY A 170 -4.42 17.34 -1.68
C GLY A 170 -5.10 17.80 -2.95
N GLY A 171 -4.41 18.62 -3.74
CA GLY A 171 -4.89 19.24 -4.97
C GLY A 171 -4.23 18.73 -6.25
N GLY A 172 -3.59 17.55 -6.20
CA GLY A 172 -3.14 16.80 -7.37
C GLY A 172 -4.27 16.01 -8.02
N ASN A 173 -3.98 15.28 -9.12
CA ASN A 173 -4.98 14.48 -9.84
C ASN A 173 -5.78 13.57 -8.90
N SER A 174 -5.10 12.78 -8.05
CA SER A 174 -5.78 11.88 -7.12
C SER A 174 -6.73 12.58 -6.15
N GLY A 175 -6.35 13.75 -5.62
CA GLY A 175 -7.21 14.50 -4.70
C GLY A 175 -8.41 15.12 -5.40
N VAL A 176 -8.22 15.65 -6.58
CA VAL A 176 -9.32 16.26 -7.37
C VAL A 176 -10.27 15.18 -7.90
N GLU A 177 -9.75 14.04 -8.40
CA GLU A 177 -10.56 12.87 -8.79
C GLU A 177 -11.37 12.34 -7.60
N ALA A 178 -10.74 12.20 -6.42
CA ALA A 178 -11.41 11.81 -5.18
C ALA A 178 -12.53 12.78 -4.79
N ALA A 179 -12.29 14.08 -4.87
CA ALA A 179 -13.29 15.09 -4.55
C ALA A 179 -14.48 15.06 -5.52
N ILE A 180 -14.24 14.84 -6.82
CA ILE A 180 -15.29 14.70 -7.84
C ILE A 180 -16.13 13.44 -7.55
N ASP A 181 -15.50 12.32 -7.27
CA ASP A 181 -16.17 11.04 -6.97
C ASP A 181 -17.03 11.16 -5.70
N LEU A 182 -16.45 11.64 -4.61
CA LEU A 182 -17.11 11.82 -3.31
C LEU A 182 -18.24 12.86 -3.35
N ALA A 183 -18.14 13.88 -4.20
CA ALA A 183 -19.21 14.86 -4.39
C ALA A 183 -20.51 14.24 -4.90
N GLY A 184 -20.45 13.10 -5.57
CA GLY A 184 -21.63 12.35 -6.03
C GLY A 184 -22.46 11.72 -4.92
N THR A 185 -21.87 11.54 -3.72
CA THR A 185 -22.52 10.81 -2.60
C THR A 185 -22.53 11.58 -1.29
N CYS A 186 -21.54 12.45 -1.04
CA CYS A 186 -21.42 13.24 0.17
C CYS A 186 -22.30 14.50 0.12
N ALA A 187 -22.69 15.02 1.29
CA ALA A 187 -23.44 16.26 1.38
C ALA A 187 -22.60 17.47 0.93
N SER A 188 -21.36 17.52 1.36
CA SER A 188 -20.38 18.51 0.88
C SER A 188 -18.96 17.98 0.91
N VAL A 189 -18.12 18.49 0.01
CA VAL A 189 -16.69 18.17 -0.07
C VAL A 189 -15.89 19.46 -0.02
N THR A 190 -14.96 19.56 0.93
CA THR A 190 -14.02 20.67 1.05
C THR A 190 -12.64 20.22 0.63
N VAL A 191 -12.13 20.71 -0.49
CA VAL A 191 -10.76 20.42 -0.95
C VAL A 191 -9.80 21.38 -0.27
N LEU A 192 -8.79 20.85 0.41
CA LEU A 192 -7.74 21.60 1.09
C LEU A 192 -6.40 21.35 0.40
N GLU A 193 -5.83 22.38 -0.22
CA GLU A 193 -4.51 22.31 -0.86
C GLU A 193 -3.50 23.20 -0.14
N PHE A 194 -2.33 22.62 0.15
CA PHE A 194 -1.24 23.33 0.81
C PHE A 194 -0.60 24.39 -0.07
N MET A 195 -0.51 24.15 -1.38
CA MET A 195 0.07 25.07 -2.35
C MET A 195 -0.93 26.18 -2.73
N GLU A 196 -0.45 27.20 -3.41
CA GLU A 196 -1.26 28.32 -3.91
C GLU A 196 -2.25 27.89 -5.00
N THR A 197 -1.92 26.85 -5.77
CA THR A 197 -2.73 26.37 -6.89
C THR A 197 -2.85 24.86 -6.87
N LEU A 198 -3.98 24.34 -7.37
CA LEU A 198 -4.13 22.93 -7.64
C LEU A 198 -3.12 22.48 -8.72
N LYS A 199 -2.60 21.26 -8.57
CA LYS A 199 -1.66 20.63 -9.50
C LYS A 199 -2.33 19.58 -10.41
N ALA A 200 -3.62 19.38 -10.24
CA ALA A 200 -4.42 18.50 -11.10
C ALA A 200 -4.50 19.02 -12.53
N ASP A 201 -4.77 18.11 -13.46
CA ASP A 201 -5.02 18.43 -14.86
C ASP A 201 -6.17 19.42 -15.01
N GLN A 202 -6.07 20.31 -15.98
CA GLN A 202 -7.04 21.39 -16.20
C GLN A 202 -8.48 20.88 -16.35
N VAL A 203 -8.67 19.78 -17.08
CA VAL A 203 -9.99 19.15 -17.28
C VAL A 203 -10.62 18.71 -15.95
N LEU A 204 -9.82 18.17 -15.03
CA LEU A 204 -10.30 17.79 -13.70
C LEU A 204 -10.68 19.00 -12.86
N GLN A 205 -9.86 20.05 -12.90
CA GLN A 205 -10.15 21.30 -12.21
C GLN A 205 -11.43 21.99 -12.74
N GLU A 206 -11.64 21.98 -14.04
CA GLU A 206 -12.86 22.51 -14.68
C GLU A 206 -14.08 21.70 -14.22
N LYS A 207 -14.00 20.38 -14.24
CA LYS A 207 -15.08 19.52 -13.75
C LYS A 207 -15.38 19.78 -12.27
N LEU A 208 -14.35 19.88 -11.42
CA LEU A 208 -14.51 20.16 -9.99
C LEU A 208 -15.31 21.44 -9.74
N ARG A 209 -15.01 22.52 -10.47
CA ARG A 209 -15.67 23.82 -10.34
C ARG A 209 -17.16 23.82 -10.75
N THR A 210 -17.61 22.81 -11.48
CA THR A 210 -19.04 22.67 -11.84
C THR A 210 -19.89 22.04 -10.74
N LEU A 211 -19.28 21.51 -9.70
CA LEU A 211 -19.98 20.77 -8.64
C LEU A 211 -20.45 21.74 -7.54
N PRO A 212 -21.76 21.87 -7.30
CA PRO A 212 -22.31 22.89 -6.41
C PRO A 212 -22.04 22.62 -4.91
N ASN A 213 -21.68 21.39 -4.57
CA ASN A 213 -21.40 20.96 -3.20
C ASN A 213 -19.90 20.79 -2.94
N VAL A 214 -19.03 21.36 -3.78
CA VAL A 214 -17.57 21.32 -3.62
C VAL A 214 -17.03 22.73 -3.38
N GLU A 215 -16.24 22.90 -2.32
CA GLU A 215 -15.47 24.09 -2.05
C GLU A 215 -13.97 23.79 -2.14
N VAL A 216 -13.19 24.73 -2.70
CA VAL A 216 -11.74 24.57 -2.85
C VAL A 216 -11.03 25.70 -2.09
N HIS A 217 -10.15 25.32 -1.18
CA HIS A 217 -9.29 26.23 -0.43
C HIS A 217 -7.82 25.89 -0.69
N THR A 218 -7.08 26.84 -1.24
CA THR A 218 -5.63 26.74 -1.46
C THR A 218 -4.87 27.49 -0.36
N ASN A 219 -3.56 27.30 -0.28
CA ASN A 219 -2.72 27.84 0.79
C ASN A 219 -3.14 27.42 2.20
N VAL A 220 -3.75 26.25 2.35
CA VAL A 220 -4.23 25.74 3.65
C VAL A 220 -3.31 24.67 4.18
N GLN A 221 -2.80 24.87 5.38
CA GLN A 221 -2.06 23.86 6.14
C GLN A 221 -3.00 23.18 7.13
N THR A 222 -3.07 21.87 7.10
CA THR A 222 -3.70 21.08 8.18
C THR A 222 -2.74 21.00 9.36
N LEU A 223 -3.21 21.33 10.55
CA LEU A 223 -2.42 21.35 11.79
C LEU A 223 -2.72 20.16 12.68
N GLU A 224 -3.99 19.72 12.72
CA GLU A 224 -4.43 18.69 13.64
C GLU A 224 -5.76 18.08 13.16
N VAL A 225 -5.95 16.81 13.47
CA VAL A 225 -7.23 16.11 13.39
C VAL A 225 -7.81 16.04 14.79
N GLU A 226 -8.90 16.75 15.02
CA GLU A 226 -9.61 16.74 16.30
C GLU A 226 -10.70 15.68 16.32
N GLY A 227 -10.95 15.09 17.48
CA GLY A 227 -12.04 14.14 17.66
C GLY A 227 -12.56 14.06 19.07
N ASP A 228 -13.54 13.20 19.30
CA ASP A 228 -14.23 13.00 20.59
C ASP A 228 -13.74 11.72 21.33
N GLY A 229 -12.64 11.13 20.86
CA GLY A 229 -12.10 9.86 21.35
C GLY A 229 -12.69 8.63 20.64
N SER A 230 -13.89 8.73 20.06
CA SER A 230 -14.49 7.66 19.25
C SER A 230 -14.26 7.87 17.75
N ARG A 231 -14.34 9.11 17.28
CA ARG A 231 -14.17 9.49 15.86
C ARG A 231 -13.63 10.92 15.74
N MET A 232 -13.12 11.24 14.54
CA MET A 232 -12.81 12.63 14.22
C MET A 232 -14.09 13.48 14.16
N THR A 233 -13.98 14.76 14.50
CA THR A 233 -15.09 15.72 14.50
C THR A 233 -14.74 17.04 13.82
N ALA A 234 -13.46 17.32 13.61
CA ALA A 234 -13.00 18.54 12.95
C ALA A 234 -11.55 18.42 12.46
N LEU A 235 -11.16 19.34 11.58
CA LEU A 235 -9.76 19.67 11.31
C LEU A 235 -9.43 21.05 11.89
N ARG A 236 -8.26 21.19 12.47
CA ARG A 236 -7.65 22.48 12.72
C ARG A 236 -6.73 22.81 11.56
N THR A 237 -6.99 23.93 10.93
CA THR A 237 -6.28 24.37 9.73
C THR A 237 -5.72 25.78 9.90
N LYS A 238 -4.73 26.12 9.09
CA LYS A 238 -4.10 27.45 9.07
C LYS A 238 -4.07 27.97 7.63
N ASP A 239 -4.59 29.15 7.44
CA ASP A 239 -4.38 29.92 6.23
C ASP A 239 -2.91 30.40 6.22
N ARG A 240 -2.13 29.95 5.24
CA ARG A 240 -0.68 30.18 5.21
C ARG A 240 -0.29 31.64 4.98
N PRO A 241 -0.95 32.40 4.09
CA PRO A 241 -0.65 33.80 3.87
C PRO A 241 -0.90 34.68 5.09
N THR A 242 -2.03 34.50 5.77
CA THR A 242 -2.45 35.36 6.89
C THR A 242 -2.03 34.84 8.26
N GLY A 243 -1.70 33.54 8.35
CA GLY A 243 -1.44 32.86 9.61
C GLY A 243 -2.69 32.57 10.43
N ALA A 244 -3.89 32.89 9.95
CA ALA A 244 -5.14 32.68 10.68
C ALA A 244 -5.47 31.19 10.80
N GLU A 245 -5.77 30.76 12.02
CA GLU A 245 -6.21 29.39 12.30
C GLU A 245 -7.73 29.31 12.29
N LYS A 246 -8.25 28.19 11.77
CA LYS A 246 -9.67 27.87 11.72
C LYS A 246 -9.90 26.44 12.17
N ARG A 247 -11.03 26.23 12.84
CA ARG A 247 -11.60 24.91 13.11
C ARG A 247 -12.67 24.63 12.07
N LEU A 248 -12.51 23.53 11.33
CA LEU A 248 -13.44 23.09 10.28
C LEU A 248 -14.17 21.82 10.78
N PRO A 249 -15.43 21.91 11.22
CA PRO A 249 -16.21 20.74 11.63
C PRO A 249 -16.49 19.83 10.43
N LEU A 250 -16.20 18.52 10.57
CA LEU A 250 -16.30 17.52 9.51
C LEU A 250 -16.61 16.15 10.09
N ASP A 251 -17.29 15.32 9.29
CA ASP A 251 -17.54 13.91 9.60
C ASP A 251 -16.37 13.00 9.17
N GLY A 252 -15.52 13.48 8.26
CA GLY A 252 -14.38 12.71 7.78
C GLY A 252 -13.42 13.50 6.90
N VAL A 253 -12.23 12.94 6.70
CA VAL A 253 -11.20 13.49 5.84
C VAL A 253 -10.54 12.38 5.02
N PHE A 254 -10.37 12.64 3.72
CA PHE A 254 -9.63 11.78 2.80
C PHE A 254 -8.25 12.41 2.52
N VAL A 255 -7.19 11.74 2.94
CA VAL A 255 -5.81 12.21 2.75
C VAL A 255 -5.29 11.73 1.40
N GLN A 256 -5.17 12.65 0.44
CA GLN A 256 -4.82 12.38 -0.97
C GLN A 256 -3.53 13.11 -1.37
N ILE A 257 -2.49 13.03 -0.53
CA ILE A 257 -1.18 13.67 -0.75
C ILE A 257 -0.14 12.73 -1.37
N GLY A 258 -0.60 11.63 -1.91
CA GLY A 258 0.16 10.66 -2.68
C GLY A 258 0.32 9.30 -2.03
N LEU A 259 0.68 8.35 -2.86
CA LEU A 259 1.05 6.98 -2.53
C LEU A 259 2.53 6.80 -2.84
N SER A 260 3.24 6.05 -2.04
CA SER A 260 4.66 5.73 -2.25
C SER A 260 4.80 4.22 -2.43
N ALA A 261 5.24 3.78 -3.58
CA ALA A 261 5.56 2.37 -3.81
C ALA A 261 6.69 1.92 -2.86
N ASN A 262 6.53 0.73 -2.28
CA ASN A 262 7.54 0.13 -1.40
C ASN A 262 8.62 -0.60 -2.23
N SER A 263 9.20 0.12 -3.19
CA SER A 263 10.16 -0.36 -4.19
C SER A 263 11.61 0.00 -3.91
N LYS A 264 11.89 0.78 -2.86
CA LYS A 264 13.24 1.32 -2.58
C LYS A 264 14.33 0.25 -2.54
N LEU A 265 14.00 -0.94 -2.06
CA LEU A 265 14.92 -2.08 -1.99
C LEU A 265 15.40 -2.54 -3.37
N PHE A 266 14.61 -2.31 -4.40
CA PHE A 266 14.86 -2.73 -5.78
C PHE A 266 15.33 -1.57 -6.68
N ALA A 267 15.56 -0.39 -6.10
CA ALA A 267 15.96 0.80 -6.83
C ALA A 267 17.33 0.61 -7.51
N GLY A 268 17.41 0.96 -8.79
CA GLY A 268 18.63 0.76 -9.61
C GLY A 268 18.83 -0.68 -10.10
N ILE A 269 17.97 -1.62 -9.70
CA ILE A 269 17.97 -3.02 -10.18
C ILE A 269 16.79 -3.23 -11.13
N LEU A 270 15.58 -2.82 -10.72
CA LEU A 270 14.37 -2.90 -11.52
C LEU A 270 14.02 -1.53 -12.09
N ASP A 271 13.48 -1.52 -13.31
CA ASP A 271 12.97 -0.30 -13.92
C ASP A 271 11.74 0.22 -13.17
N THR A 272 11.76 1.52 -12.88
CA THR A 272 10.67 2.21 -12.19
C THR A 272 10.25 3.47 -12.93
N ASN A 273 9.01 3.90 -12.74
CA ASN A 273 8.57 5.21 -13.19
C ASN A 273 9.05 6.33 -12.23
N ARG A 274 8.69 7.58 -12.53
CA ARG A 274 9.07 8.74 -11.70
C ARG A 274 8.47 8.74 -10.30
N ALA A 275 7.39 7.99 -10.08
CA ALA A 275 6.76 7.80 -8.77
C ALA A 275 7.42 6.68 -7.95
N GLY A 276 8.38 5.95 -8.53
CA GLY A 276 9.06 4.82 -7.92
C GLY A 276 8.29 3.51 -8.05
N GLU A 277 7.22 3.46 -8.85
CA GLU A 277 6.47 2.23 -9.10
C GLU A 277 7.24 1.34 -10.09
N ILE A 278 7.31 0.04 -9.82
CA ILE A 278 7.99 -0.94 -10.66
C ILE A 278 7.22 -1.10 -11.98
N LEU A 279 7.91 -0.94 -13.10
CA LEU A 279 7.35 -1.15 -14.43
C LEU A 279 7.20 -2.64 -14.70
N THR A 280 6.01 -3.03 -15.18
CA THR A 280 5.70 -4.41 -15.52
C THR A 280 5.07 -4.53 -16.91
N ASP A 281 5.27 -5.69 -17.55
CA ASP A 281 4.51 -6.04 -18.72
C ASP A 281 3.11 -6.60 -18.36
N LYS A 282 2.32 -7.01 -19.36
CA LYS A 282 0.98 -7.55 -19.14
C LYS A 282 0.99 -8.88 -18.38
N GLU A 283 2.09 -9.56 -18.33
CA GLU A 283 2.36 -10.83 -17.66
C GLU A 283 3.02 -10.64 -16.29
N CYS A 284 3.12 -9.39 -15.79
CA CYS A 284 3.76 -9.02 -14.51
C CYS A 284 5.28 -9.30 -14.48
N ARG A 285 5.96 -9.40 -15.63
CA ARG A 285 7.41 -9.48 -15.69
C ARG A 285 8.02 -8.09 -15.51
N THR A 286 9.14 -8.01 -14.79
CA THR A 286 9.91 -6.78 -14.66
C THR A 286 11.01 -6.72 -15.74
N SER A 287 11.85 -5.68 -15.71
CA SER A 287 13.03 -5.55 -16.57
C SER A 287 14.10 -6.64 -16.32
N VAL A 288 13.98 -7.40 -15.23
CA VAL A 288 14.95 -8.44 -14.87
C VAL A 288 14.31 -9.82 -14.99
N PRO A 289 14.83 -10.72 -15.87
CA PRO A 289 14.34 -12.09 -15.98
C PRO A 289 14.29 -12.80 -14.62
N GLY A 290 13.19 -13.54 -14.36
CA GLY A 290 12.96 -14.25 -13.08
C GLY A 290 12.57 -13.36 -11.91
N VAL A 291 12.41 -12.05 -12.13
CA VAL A 291 11.80 -11.14 -11.17
C VAL A 291 10.48 -10.62 -11.73
N TYR A 292 9.43 -10.82 -10.97
CA TYR A 292 8.06 -10.40 -11.27
C TYR A 292 7.62 -9.40 -10.23
N ALA A 293 6.65 -8.54 -10.55
CA ALA A 293 6.06 -7.64 -9.57
C ALA A 293 4.54 -7.61 -9.70
N ALA A 294 3.82 -7.44 -8.59
CA ALA A 294 2.37 -7.48 -8.56
C ALA A 294 1.77 -6.59 -7.48
N GLY A 295 0.60 -6.03 -7.77
CA GLY A 295 -0.17 -5.18 -6.87
C GLY A 295 0.39 -3.76 -6.78
N ASP A 296 0.13 -3.09 -5.67
CA ASP A 296 0.28 -1.64 -5.52
C ASP A 296 1.73 -1.13 -5.68
N VAL A 297 2.73 -1.99 -5.63
CA VAL A 297 4.13 -1.65 -5.88
C VAL A 297 4.43 -1.37 -7.36
N THR A 298 3.58 -1.85 -8.27
CA THR A 298 3.73 -1.73 -9.72
C THR A 298 3.10 -0.45 -10.26
N ASP A 299 3.27 -0.19 -11.54
CA ASP A 299 2.66 0.92 -12.27
C ASP A 299 1.19 0.70 -12.64
N ILE A 300 0.54 -0.34 -12.09
CA ILE A 300 -0.89 -0.58 -12.27
C ILE A 300 -1.70 0.62 -11.79
N ARG A 301 -2.64 1.09 -12.62
CA ARG A 301 -3.37 2.33 -12.36
C ARG A 301 -4.28 2.25 -11.12
N TYR A 302 -5.00 1.15 -10.96
CA TYR A 302 -5.99 1.00 -9.89
C TYR A 302 -5.45 0.12 -8.77
N LYS A 303 -5.25 0.72 -7.60
CA LYS A 303 -4.74 0.05 -6.40
C LYS A 303 -5.93 -0.50 -5.61
N GLN A 304 -6.34 -1.74 -5.93
CA GLN A 304 -7.50 -2.42 -5.32
C GLN A 304 -7.14 -3.84 -4.94
N ILE A 305 -7.75 -4.37 -3.87
CA ILE A 305 -7.50 -5.74 -3.36
C ILE A 305 -7.68 -6.78 -4.46
N VAL A 306 -8.80 -6.72 -5.19
CA VAL A 306 -9.13 -7.70 -6.24
C VAL A 306 -8.14 -7.63 -7.42
N ILE A 307 -7.67 -6.45 -7.76
CA ILE A 307 -6.67 -6.25 -8.82
C ILE A 307 -5.33 -6.80 -8.36
N ALA A 308 -4.90 -6.48 -7.14
CA ALA A 308 -3.67 -7.00 -6.55
C ALA A 308 -3.66 -8.54 -6.48
N MET A 309 -4.78 -9.18 -6.11
CA MET A 309 -4.93 -10.64 -6.15
C MET A 309 -4.78 -11.19 -7.57
N GLY A 310 -5.43 -10.55 -8.56
CA GLY A 310 -5.33 -10.96 -9.97
C GLY A 310 -3.91 -10.84 -10.52
N GLU A 311 -3.22 -9.75 -10.18
CA GLU A 311 -1.82 -9.53 -10.56
C GLU A 311 -0.87 -10.55 -9.90
N GLY A 312 -1.06 -10.84 -8.62
CA GLY A 312 -0.29 -11.88 -7.93
C GLY A 312 -0.44 -13.25 -8.58
N ALA A 313 -1.66 -13.62 -8.93
CA ALA A 313 -1.93 -14.86 -9.68
C ALA A 313 -1.21 -14.89 -11.03
N LYS A 314 -1.27 -13.79 -11.82
CA LYS A 314 -0.54 -13.67 -13.08
C LYS A 314 0.96 -13.81 -12.91
N ALA A 315 1.55 -13.10 -11.96
CA ALA A 315 2.99 -13.15 -11.68
C ALA A 315 3.47 -14.60 -11.40
N ALA A 316 2.73 -15.33 -10.56
CA ALA A 316 3.04 -16.72 -10.25
C ALA A 316 2.90 -17.66 -11.46
N LEU A 317 1.87 -17.45 -12.29
CA LEU A 317 1.67 -18.23 -13.52
C LEU A 317 2.78 -17.95 -14.53
N SER A 318 3.19 -16.70 -14.69
CA SER A 318 4.31 -16.29 -15.54
C SER A 318 5.64 -16.90 -15.07
N ALA A 319 5.91 -16.88 -13.75
CA ALA A 319 7.09 -17.52 -13.17
C ALA A 319 7.10 -19.05 -13.44
N SER A 320 5.96 -19.71 -13.27
CA SER A 320 5.83 -21.13 -13.57
C SER A 320 6.04 -21.44 -15.06
N GLU A 321 5.52 -20.61 -15.95
CA GLU A 321 5.68 -20.76 -17.40
C GLU A 321 7.14 -20.56 -17.81
N ASP A 322 7.79 -19.52 -17.31
CA ASP A 322 9.19 -19.20 -17.60
C ASP A 322 10.14 -20.29 -17.11
N ARG A 323 9.82 -20.93 -15.96
CA ARG A 323 10.55 -22.12 -15.47
C ARG A 323 10.39 -23.30 -16.42
N ILE A 324 9.18 -23.60 -16.91
CA ILE A 324 8.94 -24.68 -17.87
C ILE A 324 9.69 -24.43 -19.17
N LYS A 325 9.81 -23.18 -19.60
CA LYS A 325 10.55 -22.78 -20.81
C LYS A 325 12.06 -22.74 -20.62
N GLY A 326 12.57 -22.95 -19.41
CA GLY A 326 14.00 -22.88 -19.08
C GLY A 326 14.57 -21.45 -19.15
N ILE A 327 13.74 -20.44 -18.94
CA ILE A 327 14.16 -19.02 -18.87
C ILE A 327 14.75 -18.72 -17.50
N ILE A 328 14.28 -19.44 -16.46
CA ILE A 328 14.73 -19.33 -15.05
C ILE A 328 14.89 -20.72 -14.44
#